data_c4888bdf88917d9ea769db77ed67c0d7
#
_entry.id   c4888bdf88917d9ea769db77ed67c0d7
#
_cell.length_a   1.000
_cell.length_b   1.000
_cell.length_c   1.000
_cell.angle_alpha   90.00
_cell.angle_beta   90.00
_cell.angle_gamma   90.00
#
_symmetry.space_group_name_H-M   'P 1'
#
loop_
_entity.id
_entity.type
_entity.pdbx_description
1 polymer ?
#
loop_
_entity_poly.entity_id
_entity_poly.type
_entity_poly.pdbx_seq_one_letter_code
_entity_poly.pdbx_strand_id
1 'polypeptide(L)'
;LCYAGQVITIKGDGLDPTRERLQLGAELIGSDAVSAAGEVLAVALEALRAAGATGLSVDFMLPDLVDTLAAKALPLDADKVEAVRRELDAKDAGGLVAAGGEAYLPLLTAIGPFDAAIERLAAIDAGGALASRIAALREIAGRVKGLARLTLDPSERHGFEYQSWFGFTIYAADVSGALGRGGSYTILGADAGA
;
A
#
# COMPACT_ATOMS: atom_id res chain seq x y z
N LEU A 1 -16.63 -6.67 -9.89
CA LEU A 1 -17.23 -7.55 -8.88
C LEU A 1 -17.44 -6.78 -7.59
N CYS A 2 -18.65 -6.87 -7.00
CA CYS A 2 -18.91 -6.31 -5.67
C CYS A 2 -19.45 -7.41 -4.76
N TYR A 3 -19.12 -7.33 -3.47
CA TYR A 3 -19.62 -8.28 -2.48
C TYR A 3 -19.94 -7.59 -1.17
N ALA A 4 -20.83 -8.20 -0.39
CA ALA A 4 -21.16 -7.80 0.98
C ALA A 4 -21.39 -9.08 1.79
N GLY A 5 -20.86 -9.14 3.00
CA GLY A 5 -21.02 -10.31 3.86
C GLY A 5 -20.38 -10.14 5.23
N GLN A 6 -20.76 -11.04 6.12
CA GLN A 6 -20.14 -11.11 7.44
C GLN A 6 -18.78 -11.81 7.33
N VAL A 7 -17.77 -11.23 7.98
CA VAL A 7 -16.44 -11.82 8.12
C VAL A 7 -16.14 -12.03 9.60
N ILE A 8 -15.44 -13.12 9.90
CA ILE A 8 -15.04 -13.48 11.25
C ILE A 8 -13.51 -13.50 11.30
N THR A 9 -12.93 -12.74 12.21
CA THR A 9 -11.50 -12.76 12.48
C THR A 9 -11.17 -13.75 13.59
N ILE A 10 -10.18 -14.63 13.36
CA ILE A 10 -9.76 -15.63 14.33
C ILE A 10 -9.10 -15.00 15.55
N LYS A 11 -8.34 -13.92 15.35
CA LYS A 11 -7.72 -13.14 16.42
C LYS A 11 -8.33 -11.75 16.43
N GLY A 12 -8.86 -11.30 17.57
CA GLY A 12 -9.22 -9.90 17.77
C GLY A 12 -7.95 -9.03 17.83
N ASP A 13 -8.05 -7.81 17.33
CA ASP A 13 -7.06 -6.78 17.58
C ASP A 13 -7.15 -6.38 19.05
N GLY A 14 -6.01 -6.17 19.74
CA GLY A 14 -6.00 -5.95 21.19
C GLY A 14 -6.81 -4.73 21.66
N LEU A 15 -7.11 -3.80 20.75
CA LEU A 15 -7.93 -2.61 21.01
C LEU A 15 -9.39 -2.77 20.58
N ASP A 16 -9.70 -3.73 19.69
CA ASP A 16 -11.05 -4.03 19.23
C ASP A 16 -11.34 -5.53 19.35
N PRO A 17 -12.09 -5.95 20.39
CA PRO A 17 -12.43 -7.34 20.61
C PRO A 17 -13.46 -7.87 19.61
N THR A 18 -14.03 -7.03 18.74
CA THR A 18 -15.07 -7.41 17.79
C THR A 18 -14.50 -8.35 16.74
N ARG A 19 -15.01 -9.57 16.71
CA ARG A 19 -14.56 -10.62 15.78
C ARG A 19 -15.43 -10.75 14.54
N GLU A 20 -16.66 -10.28 14.61
CA GLU A 20 -17.63 -10.34 13.53
C GLU A 20 -17.89 -8.95 12.98
N ARG A 21 -17.72 -8.77 11.68
CA ARG A 21 -17.90 -7.50 11.00
C ARG A 21 -18.63 -7.70 9.68
N LEU A 22 -19.43 -6.72 9.30
CA LEU A 22 -19.94 -6.62 7.93
C LEU A 22 -18.84 -6.02 7.05
N GLN A 23 -18.41 -6.75 6.04
CA GLN A 23 -17.44 -6.30 5.05
C GLN A 23 -18.12 -6.07 3.71
N LEU A 24 -17.80 -4.94 3.10
CA LEU A 24 -18.13 -4.60 1.72
C LEU A 24 -16.84 -4.56 0.91
N GLY A 25 -16.88 -5.02 -0.31
CA GLY A 25 -15.73 -4.93 -1.20
C GLY A 25 -16.11 -4.79 -2.66
N ALA A 26 -15.19 -4.22 -3.42
CA ALA A 26 -15.29 -4.09 -4.87
C ALA A 26 -13.96 -4.44 -5.51
N GLU A 27 -14.00 -5.17 -6.63
CA GLU A 27 -12.84 -5.57 -7.40
C GLU A 27 -13.07 -5.25 -8.88
N LEU A 28 -12.08 -4.66 -9.52
CA LEU A 28 -12.03 -4.44 -10.95
C LEU A 28 -11.05 -5.46 -11.54
N ILE A 29 -11.57 -6.44 -12.28
CA ILE A 29 -10.83 -7.56 -12.82
C ILE A 29 -10.61 -7.36 -14.31
N GLY A 30 -9.44 -7.76 -14.82
CA GLY A 30 -9.12 -7.73 -16.26
C GLY A 30 -8.46 -6.43 -16.72
N SER A 31 -7.97 -5.59 -15.80
CA SER A 31 -7.21 -4.40 -16.14
C SER A 31 -6.04 -4.21 -15.16
N ASP A 32 -4.86 -3.97 -15.70
CA ASP A 32 -3.64 -3.59 -14.97
C ASP A 32 -3.34 -2.08 -15.07
N ALA A 33 -4.25 -1.31 -15.66
CA ALA A 33 -4.08 0.12 -15.84
C ALA A 33 -4.06 0.86 -14.49
N VAL A 34 -3.16 1.85 -14.37
CA VAL A 34 -3.08 2.72 -13.18
C VAL A 34 -4.42 3.41 -12.90
N SER A 35 -5.11 3.82 -13.95
CA SER A 35 -6.44 4.43 -13.85
C SER A 35 -7.48 3.52 -13.20
N ALA A 36 -7.38 2.20 -13.38
CA ALA A 36 -8.27 1.22 -12.75
C ALA A 36 -8.05 1.17 -11.22
N ALA A 37 -6.80 1.20 -10.77
CA ALA A 37 -6.47 1.27 -9.34
C ALA A 37 -7.01 2.57 -8.71
N GLY A 38 -6.86 3.70 -9.40
CA GLY A 38 -7.40 4.99 -8.96
C GLY A 38 -8.94 5.01 -8.93
N GLU A 39 -9.60 4.31 -9.86
CA GLU A 39 -11.06 4.17 -9.89
C GLU A 39 -11.59 3.39 -8.69
N VAL A 40 -11.00 2.24 -8.39
CA VAL A 40 -11.39 1.41 -7.24
C VAL A 40 -11.25 2.20 -5.93
N LEU A 41 -10.14 2.92 -5.76
CA LEU A 41 -9.93 3.76 -4.59
C LEU A 41 -10.97 4.90 -4.51
N ALA A 42 -11.26 5.57 -5.62
CA ALA A 42 -12.26 6.63 -5.65
C ALA A 42 -13.66 6.10 -5.27
N VAL A 43 -14.06 4.94 -5.81
CA VAL A 43 -15.33 4.27 -5.46
C VAL A 43 -15.38 3.93 -3.97
N ALA A 44 -14.28 3.40 -3.40
CA ALA A 44 -14.22 3.09 -1.97
C ALA A 44 -14.40 4.34 -1.10
N LEU A 45 -13.73 5.46 -1.44
CA LEU A 45 -13.86 6.72 -0.71
C LEU A 45 -15.27 7.33 -0.81
N GLU A 46 -15.87 7.30 -1.99
CA GLU A 46 -17.24 7.79 -2.18
C GLU A 46 -18.26 6.91 -1.43
N ALA A 47 -18.09 5.60 -1.43
CA ALA A 47 -18.94 4.69 -0.66
C ALA A 47 -18.84 4.97 0.85
N LEU A 48 -17.66 5.18 1.39
CA LEU A 48 -17.45 5.53 2.79
C LEU A 48 -18.08 6.88 3.15
N ARG A 49 -17.93 7.89 2.28
CA ARG A 49 -18.58 9.20 2.45
C ARG A 49 -20.10 9.07 2.43
N ALA A 50 -20.64 8.30 1.51
CA ALA A 50 -22.08 8.02 1.43
C ALA A 50 -22.61 7.29 2.69
N ALA A 51 -21.77 6.45 3.31
CA ALA A 51 -22.05 5.80 4.59
C ALA A 51 -21.91 6.75 5.81
N GLY A 52 -21.47 7.99 5.61
CA GLY A 52 -21.35 9.00 6.66
C GLY A 52 -19.94 9.12 7.28
N ALA A 53 -18.93 8.44 6.76
CA ALA A 53 -17.57 8.59 7.26
C ALA A 53 -17.02 9.99 6.95
N THR A 54 -16.35 10.60 7.94
CA THR A 54 -15.79 11.95 7.84
C THR A 54 -14.29 11.97 8.13
N GLY A 55 -13.59 13.00 7.67
CA GLY A 55 -12.15 13.13 7.92
C GLY A 55 -11.33 11.97 7.35
N LEU A 56 -11.70 11.49 6.15
CA LEU A 56 -11.01 10.36 5.51
C LEU A 56 -9.54 10.67 5.24
N SER A 57 -8.70 9.70 5.49
CA SER A 57 -7.29 9.68 5.06
C SER A 57 -6.94 8.36 4.43
N VAL A 58 -6.02 8.41 3.46
CA VAL A 58 -5.52 7.25 2.75
C VAL A 58 -4.01 7.22 2.89
N ASP A 59 -3.50 6.10 3.31
CA ASP A 59 -2.06 5.82 3.32
C ASP A 59 -1.70 4.91 2.15
N PHE A 60 -0.80 5.35 1.29
CA PHE A 60 -0.31 4.61 0.14
C PHE A 60 0.93 3.81 0.49
N MET A 61 1.07 2.64 -0.10
CA MET A 61 2.23 1.76 0.06
C MET A 61 2.65 1.14 -1.28
N LEU A 62 3.92 0.70 -1.34
CA LEU A 62 4.51 0.00 -2.48
C LEU A 62 4.98 -1.39 -2.06
N PRO A 63 4.12 -2.41 -2.12
CA PRO A 63 4.45 -3.77 -1.67
C PRO A 63 5.69 -4.37 -2.35
N ASP A 64 5.96 -4.01 -3.60
CA ASP A 64 7.11 -4.45 -4.38
C ASP A 64 8.35 -3.55 -4.30
N LEU A 65 8.38 -2.59 -3.35
CA LEU A 65 9.45 -1.60 -3.22
C LEU A 65 10.84 -2.23 -3.18
N VAL A 66 11.04 -3.16 -2.24
CA VAL A 66 12.36 -3.79 -2.02
C VAL A 66 12.74 -4.65 -3.22
N ASP A 67 11.79 -5.42 -3.78
CA ASP A 67 12.06 -6.26 -4.95
C ASP A 67 12.47 -5.42 -6.18
N THR A 68 11.76 -4.30 -6.40
CA THR A 68 12.05 -3.39 -7.51
C THR A 68 13.42 -2.74 -7.37
N LEU A 69 13.78 -2.30 -6.15
CA LEU A 69 15.08 -1.70 -5.89
C LEU A 69 16.21 -2.73 -5.93
N ALA A 70 16.01 -3.90 -5.35
CA ALA A 70 16.99 -4.98 -5.34
C ALA A 70 17.33 -5.47 -6.76
N ALA A 71 16.34 -5.52 -7.63
CA ALA A 71 16.53 -5.94 -9.02
C ALA A 71 17.27 -4.92 -9.89
N LYS A 72 17.30 -3.63 -9.52
CA LYS A 72 17.76 -2.55 -10.43
C LYS A 72 18.82 -1.64 -9.83
N ALA A 73 18.59 -1.09 -8.64
CA ALA A 73 19.35 0.04 -8.12
C ALA A 73 20.14 -0.27 -6.85
N LEU A 74 19.61 -1.10 -5.98
CA LEU A 74 20.18 -1.44 -4.67
C LEU A 74 20.25 -2.96 -4.51
N PRO A 75 21.19 -3.63 -5.19
CA PRO A 75 21.27 -5.09 -5.20
C PRO A 75 21.36 -5.67 -3.78
N LEU A 76 20.57 -6.72 -3.53
CA LEU A 76 20.60 -7.51 -2.30
C LEU A 76 20.74 -8.99 -2.64
N ASP A 77 21.43 -9.70 -1.78
CA ASP A 77 21.43 -11.16 -1.81
C ASP A 77 20.02 -11.67 -1.50
N ALA A 78 19.58 -12.71 -2.18
CA ALA A 78 18.21 -13.21 -2.08
C ALA A 78 17.80 -13.59 -0.64
N ASP A 79 18.74 -14.09 0.17
CA ASP A 79 18.56 -14.44 1.57
C ASP A 79 18.39 -13.23 2.49
N LYS A 80 18.77 -12.03 2.07
CA LYS A 80 18.64 -10.78 2.84
C LYS A 80 17.37 -10.00 2.56
N VAL A 81 16.75 -10.23 1.39
CA VAL A 81 15.58 -9.44 0.94
C VAL A 81 14.46 -9.40 1.99
N GLU A 82 14.10 -10.55 2.55
CA GLU A 82 13.00 -10.61 3.52
C GLU A 82 13.36 -9.97 4.88
N ALA A 83 14.62 -10.07 5.29
CA ALA A 83 15.10 -9.39 6.51
C ALA A 83 15.07 -7.87 6.33
N VAL A 84 15.60 -7.35 5.21
CA VAL A 84 15.57 -5.92 4.88
C VAL A 84 14.14 -5.40 4.81
N ARG A 85 13.24 -6.15 4.19
CA ARG A 85 11.83 -5.80 4.05
C ARG A 85 11.15 -5.69 5.41
N ARG A 86 11.39 -6.65 6.32
CA ARG A 86 10.84 -6.65 7.67
C ARG A 86 11.35 -5.46 8.50
N GLU A 87 12.64 -5.15 8.45
CA GLU A 87 13.21 -4.04 9.21
C GLU A 87 12.77 -2.67 8.67
N LEU A 88 12.56 -2.55 7.36
CA LEU A 88 11.93 -1.37 6.76
C LEU A 88 10.49 -1.18 7.24
N ASP A 89 9.69 -2.26 7.25
CA ASP A 89 8.31 -2.23 7.74
C ASP A 89 8.27 -1.85 9.23
N ALA A 90 9.16 -2.42 10.03
CA ALA A 90 9.32 -2.09 11.44
C ALA A 90 9.91 -0.68 11.71
N LYS A 91 10.40 0.02 10.67
CA LYS A 91 11.12 1.31 10.77
C LYS A 91 12.36 1.22 11.66
N ASP A 92 12.98 0.04 11.75
CA ASP A 92 14.18 -0.19 12.57
C ASP A 92 15.46 0.05 11.76
N ALA A 93 16.04 1.24 11.90
CA ALA A 93 17.29 1.59 11.25
C ALA A 93 18.47 0.72 11.69
N GLY A 94 18.53 0.32 12.96
CA GLY A 94 19.57 -0.56 13.48
C GLY A 94 19.46 -1.98 12.95
N GLY A 95 18.25 -2.53 12.97
CA GLY A 95 17.93 -3.82 12.37
C GLY A 95 18.21 -3.85 10.87
N LEU A 96 17.91 -2.77 10.16
CA LEU A 96 18.18 -2.63 8.73
C LEU A 96 19.68 -2.70 8.40
N VAL A 97 20.53 -2.03 9.17
CA VAL A 97 21.99 -2.12 9.07
C VAL A 97 22.46 -3.56 9.35
N ALA A 98 21.96 -4.17 10.44
CA ALA A 98 22.32 -5.54 10.81
C ALA A 98 21.91 -6.57 9.75
N ALA A 99 20.82 -6.33 9.02
CA ALA A 99 20.38 -7.12 7.89
C ALA A 99 21.19 -6.89 6.60
N GLY A 100 22.15 -5.96 6.60
CA GLY A 100 22.93 -5.59 5.41
C GLY A 100 22.17 -4.67 4.44
N GLY A 101 21.15 -3.96 4.93
CA GLY A 101 20.31 -3.04 4.17
C GLY A 101 20.68 -1.57 4.32
N GLU A 102 21.94 -1.21 4.58
CA GLU A 102 22.37 0.19 4.76
C GLU A 102 21.95 1.11 3.61
N ALA A 103 22.01 0.61 2.38
CA ALA A 103 21.62 1.35 1.18
C ALA A 103 20.12 1.73 1.17
N TYR A 104 19.31 1.07 1.97
CA TYR A 104 17.86 1.29 2.09
C TYR A 104 17.48 2.28 3.20
N LEU A 105 18.42 2.67 4.07
CA LEU A 105 18.16 3.63 5.16
C LEU A 105 17.44 4.92 4.72
N PRO A 106 17.77 5.53 3.55
CA PRO A 106 17.10 6.75 3.12
C PRO A 106 15.59 6.60 2.96
N LEU A 107 15.09 5.39 2.66
CA LEU A 107 13.65 5.13 2.49
C LEU A 107 12.84 5.42 3.75
N LEU A 108 13.44 5.29 4.95
CA LEU A 108 12.80 5.63 6.22
C LEU A 108 12.45 7.12 6.33
N THR A 109 13.00 7.96 5.48
CA THR A 109 12.67 9.39 5.41
C THR A 109 11.54 9.70 4.44
N ALA A 110 11.19 8.78 3.54
CA ALA A 110 10.18 8.98 2.51
C ALA A 110 8.74 8.67 3.01
N ILE A 111 8.45 9.02 4.26
CA ILE A 111 7.19 8.74 4.95
C ILE A 111 6.52 10.06 5.35
N GLY A 112 5.18 10.11 5.28
CA GLY A 112 4.36 11.23 5.75
C GLY A 112 3.40 11.80 4.71
N PRO A 113 3.08 13.12 4.77
CA PRO A 113 2.18 13.74 3.79
C PRO A 113 2.62 13.47 2.36
N PHE A 114 1.67 13.05 1.50
CA PHE A 114 1.95 12.49 0.18
C PHE A 114 2.89 13.36 -0.66
N ASP A 115 2.56 14.66 -0.83
CA ASP A 115 3.34 15.54 -1.70
C ASP A 115 4.82 15.63 -1.27
N ALA A 116 5.09 15.71 0.04
CA ALA A 116 6.46 15.76 0.54
C ALA A 116 7.15 14.38 0.50
N ALA A 117 6.43 13.31 0.79
CA ALA A 117 6.98 11.95 0.83
C ALA A 117 7.33 11.46 -0.58
N ILE A 118 6.49 11.73 -1.59
CA ILE A 118 6.74 11.31 -2.96
C ILE A 118 7.94 12.04 -3.59
N GLU A 119 8.17 13.31 -3.24
CA GLU A 119 9.37 14.04 -3.67
C GLU A 119 10.64 13.49 -3.02
N ARG A 120 10.59 13.15 -1.72
CA ARG A 120 11.71 12.46 -1.06
C ARG A 120 12.01 11.10 -1.69
N LEU A 121 10.97 10.32 -1.97
CA LEU A 121 11.13 9.02 -2.65
C LEU A 121 11.75 9.19 -4.03
N ALA A 122 11.30 10.19 -4.81
CA ALA A 122 11.87 10.50 -6.10
C ALA A 122 13.35 10.94 -6.03
N ALA A 123 13.73 11.70 -5.00
CA ALA A 123 15.11 12.11 -4.77
C ALA A 123 16.03 10.93 -4.39
N ILE A 124 15.51 9.95 -3.63
CA ILE A 124 16.23 8.72 -3.29
C ILE A 124 16.41 7.84 -4.54
N ASP A 125 15.43 7.81 -5.42
CA ASP A 125 15.42 7.01 -6.66
C ASP A 125 16.20 7.68 -7.81
N ALA A 126 17.41 8.17 -7.55
CA ALA A 126 18.22 8.83 -8.57
C ALA A 126 18.50 7.97 -9.83
N GLY A 127 18.42 6.66 -9.70
CA GLY A 127 18.57 5.70 -10.80
C GLY A 127 17.28 5.45 -11.60
N GLY A 128 16.13 5.98 -11.18
CA GLY A 128 14.85 5.83 -11.85
C GLY A 128 14.24 4.42 -11.77
N ALA A 129 14.67 3.59 -10.83
CA ALA A 129 14.13 2.24 -10.64
C ALA A 129 12.64 2.24 -10.30
N LEU A 130 12.20 3.26 -9.56
CA LEU A 130 10.82 3.47 -9.12
C LEU A 130 10.03 4.47 -9.99
N ALA A 131 10.61 4.98 -11.08
CA ALA A 131 9.99 6.06 -11.88
C ALA A 131 8.54 5.76 -12.29
N SER A 132 8.25 4.53 -12.75
CA SER A 132 6.90 4.10 -13.10
C SER A 132 5.96 4.06 -11.89
N ARG A 133 6.44 3.63 -10.72
CA ARG A 133 5.68 3.57 -9.47
C ARG A 133 5.35 4.98 -8.96
N ILE A 134 6.33 5.88 -8.99
CA ILE A 134 6.16 7.28 -8.60
C ILE A 134 5.15 7.99 -9.51
N ALA A 135 5.26 7.79 -10.83
CA ALA A 135 4.29 8.34 -11.79
C ALA A 135 2.87 7.81 -11.53
N ALA A 136 2.73 6.50 -11.31
CA ALA A 136 1.46 5.87 -11.01
C ALA A 136 0.84 6.38 -9.70
N LEU A 137 1.62 6.51 -8.64
CA LEU A 137 1.15 7.07 -7.37
C LEU A 137 0.66 8.51 -7.51
N ARG A 138 1.36 9.35 -8.29
CA ARG A 138 0.94 10.73 -8.59
C ARG A 138 -0.38 10.76 -9.36
N GLU A 139 -0.56 9.86 -10.34
CA GLU A 139 -1.81 9.74 -11.10
C GLU A 139 -2.98 9.35 -10.21
N ILE A 140 -2.81 8.31 -9.38
CA ILE A 140 -3.84 7.85 -8.42
C ILE A 140 -4.17 8.97 -7.43
N ALA A 141 -3.16 9.60 -6.84
CA ALA A 141 -3.35 10.72 -5.90
C ALA A 141 -4.12 11.88 -6.56
N GLY A 142 -3.80 12.21 -7.80
CA GLY A 142 -4.52 13.23 -8.56
C GLY A 142 -6.01 12.91 -8.73
N ARG A 143 -6.36 11.63 -8.94
CA ARG A 143 -7.75 11.19 -9.12
C ARG A 143 -8.58 11.30 -7.84
N VAL A 144 -7.98 11.07 -6.69
CA VAL A 144 -8.68 11.11 -5.38
C VAL A 144 -8.44 12.41 -4.62
N LYS A 145 -7.82 13.39 -5.26
CA LYS A 145 -7.57 14.71 -4.69
C LYS A 145 -8.88 15.36 -4.23
N GLY A 146 -8.88 15.80 -2.96
CA GLY A 146 -10.08 16.42 -2.35
C GLY A 146 -11.10 15.42 -1.78
N LEU A 147 -10.94 14.11 -2.00
CA LEU A 147 -11.78 13.08 -1.37
C LEU A 147 -11.26 12.68 0.00
N ALA A 148 -9.94 12.67 0.20
CA ALA A 148 -9.29 12.30 1.44
C ALA A 148 -7.96 13.05 1.62
N ARG A 149 -7.43 13.06 2.83
CA ARG A 149 -6.03 13.43 3.09
C ARG A 149 -5.14 12.26 2.68
N LEU A 150 -4.06 12.53 1.95
CA LEU A 150 -3.18 11.50 1.43
C LEU A 150 -1.84 11.50 2.17
N THR A 151 -1.39 10.31 2.53
CA THR A 151 -0.07 10.01 3.09
C THR A 151 0.60 8.92 2.25
N LEU A 152 1.90 8.76 2.41
CA LEU A 152 2.70 7.71 1.80
C LEU A 152 3.62 7.11 2.85
N ASP A 153 3.58 5.80 2.98
CA ASP A 153 4.62 4.99 3.58
C ASP A 153 4.99 3.86 2.60
N PRO A 154 6.00 4.06 1.76
CA PRO A 154 6.29 3.12 0.69
C PRO A 154 6.77 1.77 1.18
N SER A 155 7.23 1.67 2.43
CA SER A 155 7.77 0.45 3.03
C SER A 155 6.78 -0.32 3.90
N GLU A 156 5.57 0.21 4.13
CA GLU A 156 4.55 -0.47 4.92
C GLU A 156 3.95 -1.66 4.17
N ARG A 157 3.66 -2.74 4.90
CA ARG A 157 3.16 -4.01 4.35
C ARG A 157 1.91 -4.56 5.02
N HIS A 158 1.14 -3.74 5.69
CA HIS A 158 -0.01 -4.20 6.47
C HIS A 158 -1.05 -4.95 5.62
N GLY A 159 -1.07 -6.27 5.74
CA GLY A 159 -2.27 -7.07 5.64
C GLY A 159 -2.52 -7.87 4.37
N PHE A 160 -1.82 -7.69 3.26
CA PHE A 160 -2.03 -8.51 2.07
C PHE A 160 -0.70 -8.82 1.37
N GLU A 161 -0.09 -9.93 1.73
CA GLU A 161 1.17 -10.40 1.14
C GLU A 161 1.07 -10.69 -0.37
N TYR A 162 -0.15 -10.77 -0.91
CA TYR A 162 -0.41 -11.02 -2.33
C TYR A 162 -0.54 -9.76 -3.18
N GLN A 163 -0.47 -8.56 -2.58
CA GLN A 163 -0.48 -7.31 -3.35
C GLN A 163 0.74 -7.21 -4.25
N SER A 164 0.52 -6.73 -5.48
CA SER A 164 1.60 -6.64 -6.47
C SER A 164 2.45 -5.38 -6.26
N TRP A 165 2.01 -4.21 -6.75
CA TRP A 165 2.84 -3.00 -6.74
C TRP A 165 2.22 -1.83 -6.00
N PHE A 166 0.93 -1.87 -5.73
CA PHE A 166 0.17 -0.79 -5.11
C PHE A 166 -0.70 -1.32 -3.99
N GLY A 167 -0.64 -0.66 -2.86
CA GLY A 167 -1.53 -0.90 -1.74
C GLY A 167 -1.98 0.41 -1.11
N PHE A 168 -3.09 0.36 -0.38
CA PHE A 168 -3.60 1.48 0.40
C PHE A 168 -4.38 1.03 1.61
N THR A 169 -4.36 1.87 2.65
CA THR A 169 -5.22 1.74 3.82
C THR A 169 -6.04 3.02 4.00
N ILE A 170 -7.32 2.88 4.29
CA ILE A 170 -8.24 4.00 4.52
C ILE A 170 -8.57 4.11 5.99
N TYR A 171 -8.50 5.31 6.53
CA TYR A 171 -8.85 5.67 7.90
C TYR A 171 -9.88 6.79 7.92
N ALA A 172 -10.59 6.97 9.04
CA ALA A 172 -11.43 8.12 9.31
C ALA A 172 -11.17 8.70 10.70
N ALA A 173 -11.46 10.00 10.88
CA ALA A 173 -11.12 10.69 12.12
C ALA A 173 -11.82 10.13 13.36
N ASP A 174 -13.04 9.64 13.19
CA ASP A 174 -13.91 9.22 14.31
C ASP A 174 -13.96 7.71 14.50
N VAL A 175 -13.10 6.94 13.80
CA VAL A 175 -13.10 5.48 13.87
C VAL A 175 -11.69 5.00 14.23
N SER A 176 -11.62 4.13 15.25
CA SER A 176 -10.37 3.48 15.62
C SER A 176 -9.98 2.39 14.61
N GLY A 177 -8.74 2.42 14.15
CA GLY A 177 -8.21 1.46 13.18
C GLY A 177 -8.59 1.75 11.73
N ALA A 178 -8.26 0.81 10.86
CA ALA A 178 -8.50 0.93 9.43
C ALA A 178 -9.98 0.65 9.10
N LEU A 179 -10.58 1.54 8.29
CA LEU A 179 -11.91 1.31 7.71
C LEU A 179 -11.90 0.37 6.53
N GLY A 180 -10.81 0.37 5.78
CA GLY A 180 -10.69 -0.46 4.59
C GLY A 180 -9.26 -0.53 4.10
N ARG A 181 -8.99 -1.55 3.30
CA ARG A 181 -7.70 -1.78 2.64
C ARG A 181 -7.95 -2.25 1.23
N GLY A 182 -7.00 -1.97 0.36
CA GLY A 182 -7.05 -2.42 -1.02
C GLY A 182 -5.69 -2.31 -1.69
N GLY A 183 -5.66 -2.68 -2.95
CA GLY A 183 -4.45 -2.64 -3.75
C GLY A 183 -4.59 -3.45 -5.03
N SER A 184 -3.53 -3.49 -5.80
CA SER A 184 -3.44 -4.31 -7.00
C SER A 184 -2.92 -5.71 -6.66
N TYR A 185 -3.44 -6.73 -7.35
CA TYR A 185 -2.93 -8.09 -7.25
C TYR A 185 -3.06 -8.81 -8.59
N THR A 186 -2.28 -9.85 -8.76
CA THR A 186 -2.31 -10.67 -9.98
C THR A 186 -2.99 -11.99 -9.67
N ILE A 187 -4.02 -12.32 -10.43
CA ILE A 187 -4.63 -13.65 -10.40
C ILE A 187 -3.75 -14.56 -11.26
N LEU A 188 -3.13 -15.55 -10.64
CA LEU A 188 -2.53 -16.65 -11.39
C LEU A 188 -3.67 -17.53 -11.87
N GLY A 189 -4.15 -17.29 -13.09
CA GLY A 189 -5.15 -18.16 -13.72
C GLY A 189 -4.54 -19.52 -13.97
N ALA A 190 -5.27 -20.58 -13.66
CA ALA A 190 -5.07 -21.83 -14.32
C ALA A 190 -5.33 -21.58 -15.81
N ASP A 191 -4.29 -21.81 -16.64
CA ASP A 191 -4.36 -21.83 -18.10
C ASP A 191 -4.61 -20.50 -18.86
N ALA A 192 -3.56 -19.72 -18.98
CA ALA A 192 -3.30 -19.03 -20.23
C ALA A 192 -2.70 -20.05 -21.22
N GLY A 193 -3.47 -21.03 -21.61
CA GLY A 193 -2.98 -22.11 -22.48
C GLY A 193 -4.10 -23.07 -22.89
N ALA A 194 -4.98 -22.62 -23.74
CA ALA A 194 -5.77 -23.45 -24.67
C ALA A 194 -6.12 -22.61 -25.89
#